data_9c923996b029c3cd74b3d3ffcc7c605d
#
_entry.id   9c923996b029c3cd74b3d3ffcc7c605d
#
_cell.length_a   1.000
_cell.length_b   1.000
_cell.length_c   1.000
_cell.angle_alpha   90.00
_cell.angle_beta   90.00
_cell.angle_gamma   90.00
#
_symmetry.space_group_name_H-M   'P 1'
#
loop_
_entity.id
_entity.type
_entity.pdbx_description
1 polymer ?
#
loop_
_entity_poly.entity_id
_entity_poly.type
_entity_poly.pdbx_seq_one_letter_code
_entity_poly.pdbx_strand_id
1 'polypeptide(L)'
;MAQQPVGVGFVGAGMISDTYLEHLAQFPEVTVVAVGDIDTERAAAQAAKHGVPVSGTPDEVLAHPDVELVVNLTIPAVHAQVSLAAIEAGKHVWSEKPIATAFADAQRLLDAAAAKGLRVGIAPDTVLGQGVQSALRAIRSGEIGRPIAAHTAMMSLGPDKWHPNPEFFFQPGAGPVLDMGPYYLTTLVNVFGSVARVSAFGLASAPTRTVVAGPRAGEDFPVLIPTHVNANLEFEAGGASSSIFSWESPLP
;
A
#
# COMPACT_ATOMS: atom_id res chain seq x y z
N MET A 1 17.91 29.41 -8.00
CA MET A 1 18.09 29.06 -6.58
C MET A 1 17.81 27.56 -6.47
N ALA A 2 18.68 26.76 -5.89
CA ALA A 2 18.41 25.37 -5.63
C ALA A 2 17.19 25.29 -4.69
N GLN A 3 16.19 24.48 -5.05
CA GLN A 3 15.03 24.27 -4.21
C GLN A 3 15.51 23.52 -2.96
N GLN A 4 15.05 23.93 -1.79
CA GLN A 4 15.37 23.20 -0.56
C GLN A 4 14.76 21.80 -0.63
N PRO A 5 15.44 20.76 -0.14
CA PRO A 5 14.87 19.41 -0.06
C PRO A 5 13.58 19.41 0.77
N VAL A 6 12.60 18.63 0.35
CA VAL A 6 11.36 18.42 1.11
C VAL A 6 11.65 17.60 2.35
N GLY A 7 11.26 18.09 3.51
CA GLY A 7 11.38 17.39 4.79
C GLY A 7 10.37 16.27 4.91
N VAL A 8 10.85 15.04 5.10
CA VAL A 8 10.03 13.83 5.17
C VAL A 8 10.05 13.25 6.58
N GLY A 9 8.86 12.99 7.14
CA GLY A 9 8.67 12.27 8.39
C GLY A 9 8.04 10.91 8.15
N PHE A 10 8.55 9.89 8.80
CA PHE A 10 8.00 8.53 8.73
C PHE A 10 7.11 8.24 9.92
N VAL A 11 5.94 7.65 9.69
CA VAL A 11 5.09 7.05 10.73
C VAL A 11 4.94 5.57 10.44
N GLY A 12 5.50 4.74 11.31
CA GLY A 12 5.65 3.30 11.16
C GLY A 12 7.10 2.91 10.83
N ALA A 13 7.76 2.27 11.78
CA ALA A 13 9.15 1.79 11.71
C ALA A 13 9.22 0.25 11.55
N GLY A 14 8.23 -0.33 10.86
CA GLY A 14 8.17 -1.76 10.54
C GLY A 14 9.14 -2.17 9.43
N MET A 15 9.07 -3.44 9.02
CA MET A 15 9.99 -4.05 8.05
C MET A 15 10.14 -3.25 6.74
N ILE A 16 9.03 -2.71 6.21
CA ILE A 16 9.04 -1.98 4.94
C ILE A 16 9.77 -0.62 5.03
N SER A 17 9.91 -0.05 6.24
CA SER A 17 10.57 1.23 6.42
C SER A 17 12.04 1.21 6.00
N ASP A 18 12.71 0.07 6.12
CA ASP A 18 14.09 -0.09 5.63
C ASP A 18 14.20 0.23 4.15
N THR A 19 13.34 -0.37 3.34
CA THR A 19 13.33 -0.16 1.89
C THR A 19 13.09 1.31 1.53
N TYR A 20 12.11 1.95 2.19
CA TYR A 20 11.82 3.38 1.95
C TYR A 20 12.98 4.28 2.36
N LEU A 21 13.56 4.06 3.53
CA LEU A 21 14.68 4.88 4.05
C LEU A 21 15.93 4.74 3.17
N GLU A 22 16.27 3.52 2.74
CA GLU A 22 17.39 3.26 1.85
C GLU A 22 17.21 3.93 0.47
N HIS A 23 16.01 3.88 -0.09
CA HIS A 23 15.75 4.47 -1.40
C HIS A 23 15.66 6.00 -1.35
N LEU A 24 14.95 6.58 -0.37
CA LEU A 24 14.81 8.02 -0.28
C LEU A 24 16.14 8.74 -0.03
N ALA A 25 17.09 8.10 0.66
CA ALA A 25 18.44 8.65 0.85
C ALA A 25 19.22 8.89 -0.46
N GLN A 26 18.76 8.32 -1.58
CA GLN A 26 19.40 8.46 -2.88
C GLN A 26 18.90 9.70 -3.66
N PHE A 27 17.85 10.37 -3.17
CA PHE A 27 17.25 11.53 -3.86
C PHE A 27 17.59 12.84 -3.14
N PRO A 28 18.34 13.75 -3.78
CA PRO A 28 18.72 15.02 -3.17
C PRO A 28 17.54 15.99 -2.97
N GLU A 29 16.39 15.71 -3.58
CA GLU A 29 15.18 16.52 -3.48
C GLU A 29 14.40 16.30 -2.18
N VAL A 30 14.76 15.28 -1.39
CA VAL A 30 14.11 14.95 -0.12
C VAL A 30 15.13 14.75 0.99
N THR A 31 14.72 15.02 2.22
CA THR A 31 15.51 14.75 3.42
C THR A 31 14.62 14.10 4.47
N VAL A 32 14.97 12.91 4.91
CA VAL A 32 14.25 12.27 6.02
C VAL A 32 14.69 12.92 7.33
N VAL A 33 13.77 13.58 8.01
CA VAL A 33 14.05 14.37 9.23
C VAL A 33 13.60 13.68 10.51
N ALA A 34 12.59 12.80 10.44
CA ALA A 34 12.05 12.13 11.63
C ALA A 34 11.49 10.74 11.30
N VAL A 35 11.58 9.81 12.24
CA VAL A 35 10.94 8.49 12.24
C VAL A 35 10.15 8.31 13.53
N GLY A 36 8.86 8.00 13.42
CA GLY A 36 7.97 7.76 14.57
C GLY A 36 7.31 6.38 14.50
N ASP A 37 7.10 5.81 15.66
CA ASP A 37 6.34 4.58 15.84
C ASP A 37 5.68 4.57 17.22
N ILE A 38 4.61 3.78 17.40
CA ILE A 38 4.04 3.52 18.73
C ILE A 38 5.04 2.79 19.63
N ASP A 39 5.93 2.00 19.03
CA ASP A 39 7.11 1.41 19.63
C ASP A 39 8.31 2.35 19.41
N THR A 40 8.56 3.23 20.36
CA THR A 40 9.61 4.25 20.24
C THR A 40 11.03 3.68 20.25
N GLU A 41 11.25 2.48 20.80
CA GLU A 41 12.53 1.78 20.72
C GLU A 41 12.81 1.33 19.30
N ARG A 42 11.79 0.82 18.60
CA ARG A 42 11.86 0.47 17.18
C ARG A 42 12.10 1.70 16.30
N ALA A 43 11.41 2.81 16.57
CA ALA A 43 11.67 4.09 15.88
C ALA A 43 13.11 4.55 16.08
N ALA A 44 13.64 4.49 17.29
CA ALA A 44 15.01 4.87 17.60
C ALA A 44 16.04 3.97 16.91
N ALA A 45 15.79 2.65 16.87
CA ALA A 45 16.66 1.70 16.17
C ALA A 45 16.72 1.99 14.67
N GLN A 46 15.57 2.25 14.02
CA GLN A 46 15.50 2.59 12.59
C GLN A 46 16.17 3.94 12.30
N ALA A 47 15.92 4.95 13.12
CA ALA A 47 16.56 6.24 12.97
C ALA A 47 18.10 6.13 13.07
N ALA A 48 18.60 5.41 14.06
CA ALA A 48 20.04 5.18 14.22
C ALA A 48 20.66 4.41 13.05
N LYS A 49 19.96 3.37 12.56
CA LYS A 49 20.41 2.55 11.42
C LYS A 49 20.58 3.37 10.15
N HIS A 50 19.67 4.29 9.88
CA HIS A 50 19.61 5.07 8.64
C HIS A 50 20.12 6.52 8.78
N GLY A 51 20.63 6.90 9.97
CA GLY A 51 21.19 8.24 10.20
C GLY A 51 20.12 9.34 10.22
N VAL A 52 18.86 9.01 10.58
CA VAL A 52 17.78 10.00 10.71
C VAL A 52 17.95 10.73 12.03
N PRO A 53 17.91 12.09 12.06
CA PRO A 53 18.29 12.87 13.24
C PRO A 53 17.27 12.78 14.39
N VAL A 54 15.98 12.56 14.09
CA VAL A 54 14.92 12.57 15.10
C VAL A 54 14.17 11.25 15.09
N SER A 55 13.89 10.71 16.28
CA SER A 55 13.02 9.56 16.49
C SER A 55 12.06 9.82 17.65
N GLY A 56 10.86 9.25 17.59
CA GLY A 56 9.87 9.41 18.64
C GLY A 56 8.53 8.75 18.35
N THR A 57 7.48 9.33 18.90
CA THR A 57 6.09 8.93 18.65
C THR A 57 5.57 9.46 17.32
N PRO A 58 4.46 8.90 16.78
CA PRO A 58 3.79 9.47 15.62
C PRO A 58 3.44 10.96 15.79
N ASP A 59 2.94 11.36 16.95
CA ASP A 59 2.55 12.75 17.23
C ASP A 59 3.75 13.71 17.18
N GLU A 60 4.91 13.30 17.67
CA GLU A 60 6.14 14.08 17.58
C GLU A 60 6.60 14.30 16.14
N VAL A 61 6.46 13.27 15.27
CA VAL A 61 6.72 13.40 13.82
C VAL A 61 5.75 14.38 13.18
N LEU A 62 4.45 14.27 13.49
CA LEU A 62 3.43 15.17 12.94
C LEU A 62 3.62 16.62 13.39
N ALA A 63 4.09 16.83 14.60
CA ALA A 63 4.37 18.16 15.15
C ALA A 63 5.71 18.76 14.69
N HIS A 64 6.58 17.97 14.07
CA HIS A 64 7.92 18.44 13.69
C HIS A 64 7.85 19.55 12.61
N PRO A 65 8.48 20.72 12.84
CA PRO A 65 8.33 21.88 11.96
C PRO A 65 8.90 21.64 10.54
N ASP A 66 9.96 20.88 10.43
CA ASP A 66 10.64 20.61 9.16
C ASP A 66 10.03 19.44 8.38
N VAL A 67 9.02 18.75 8.93
CA VAL A 67 8.26 17.73 8.19
C VAL A 67 7.21 18.41 7.32
N GLU A 68 7.30 18.24 6.02
CA GLU A 68 6.35 18.71 5.02
C GLU A 68 5.50 17.57 4.47
N LEU A 69 6.12 16.38 4.34
CA LEU A 69 5.50 15.15 3.84
C LEU A 69 5.61 14.04 4.87
N VAL A 70 4.50 13.43 5.20
CA VAL A 70 4.44 12.22 6.04
C VAL A 70 4.37 10.99 5.16
N VAL A 71 5.30 10.06 5.37
CA VAL A 71 5.26 8.71 4.79
C VAL A 71 4.66 7.76 5.82
N ASN A 72 3.43 7.32 5.56
CA ASN A 72 2.67 6.44 6.44
C ASN A 72 2.91 4.97 6.06
N LEU A 73 3.66 4.26 6.90
CA LEU A 73 4.01 2.85 6.76
C LEU A 73 3.41 1.98 7.86
N THR A 74 2.32 2.41 8.44
CA THR A 74 1.61 1.68 9.49
C THR A 74 0.88 0.45 8.91
N ILE A 75 0.09 -0.22 9.70
CA ILE A 75 -0.74 -1.34 9.23
C ILE A 75 -2.02 -0.82 8.54
N PRO A 76 -2.61 -1.56 7.60
CA PRO A 76 -3.79 -1.16 6.84
C PRO A 76 -4.97 -0.63 7.69
N ALA A 77 -5.19 -1.22 8.85
CA ALA A 77 -6.28 -0.86 9.75
C ALA A 77 -6.25 0.60 10.22
N VAL A 78 -5.06 1.24 10.27
CA VAL A 78 -4.89 2.61 10.77
C VAL A 78 -4.39 3.60 9.71
N HIS A 79 -4.22 3.18 8.45
CA HIS A 79 -3.74 4.06 7.37
C HIS A 79 -4.53 5.36 7.27
N ALA A 80 -5.87 5.26 7.20
CA ALA A 80 -6.73 6.43 7.09
C ALA A 80 -6.63 7.36 8.30
N GLN A 81 -6.58 6.80 9.52
CA GLN A 81 -6.47 7.57 10.75
C GLN A 81 -5.17 8.37 10.80
N VAL A 82 -4.04 7.72 10.56
CA VAL A 82 -2.71 8.35 10.59
C VAL A 82 -2.59 9.39 9.48
N SER A 83 -3.06 9.07 8.29
CA SER A 83 -3.05 10.00 7.14
C SER A 83 -3.92 11.23 7.38
N LEU A 84 -5.11 11.07 8.01
CA LEU A 84 -5.96 12.20 8.41
C LEU A 84 -5.26 13.08 9.44
N ALA A 85 -4.61 12.50 10.46
CA ALA A 85 -3.87 13.26 11.45
C ALA A 85 -2.73 14.07 10.81
N ALA A 86 -2.03 13.50 9.82
CA ALA A 86 -1.02 14.23 9.04
C ALA A 86 -1.63 15.40 8.25
N ILE A 87 -2.78 15.19 7.59
CA ILE A 87 -3.51 16.27 6.89
C ILE A 87 -3.99 17.35 7.88
N GLU A 88 -4.46 16.97 9.06
CA GLU A 88 -4.85 17.92 10.12
C GLU A 88 -3.66 18.76 10.60
N ALA A 89 -2.49 18.16 10.71
CA ALA A 89 -1.23 18.83 11.02
C ALA A 89 -0.66 19.67 9.85
N GLY A 90 -1.35 19.75 8.71
CA GLY A 90 -0.95 20.54 7.55
C GLY A 90 0.15 19.89 6.69
N LYS A 91 0.33 18.59 6.79
CA LYS A 91 1.36 17.84 6.05
C LYS A 91 0.77 17.16 4.82
N HIS A 92 1.55 17.08 3.74
CA HIS A 92 1.28 16.17 2.64
C HIS A 92 1.41 14.72 3.09
N VAL A 93 0.80 13.78 2.37
CA VAL A 93 0.83 12.36 2.72
C VAL A 93 1.26 11.51 1.54
N TRP A 94 2.17 10.60 1.79
CA TRP A 94 2.35 9.37 1.04
C TRP A 94 2.05 8.19 1.96
N SER A 95 1.15 7.30 1.57
CA SER A 95 0.81 6.15 2.42
C SER A 95 1.01 4.83 1.68
N GLU A 96 1.38 3.80 2.43
CA GLU A 96 1.28 2.43 1.93
C GLU A 96 -0.17 2.09 1.58
N LYS A 97 -0.29 1.11 0.68
CA LYS A 97 -1.58 0.56 0.26
C LYS A 97 -2.15 -0.40 1.34
N PRO A 98 -3.46 -0.55 1.40
CA PRO A 98 -4.51 0.24 0.76
C PRO A 98 -4.65 1.63 1.40
N ILE A 99 -5.23 2.60 0.68
CA ILE A 99 -5.50 3.95 1.21
C ILE A 99 -6.30 3.91 2.52
N ALA A 100 -7.26 3.00 2.59
CA ALA A 100 -8.12 2.72 3.75
C ALA A 100 -8.72 1.32 3.58
N THR A 101 -9.25 0.76 4.66
CA THR A 101 -10.00 -0.51 4.66
C THR A 101 -11.50 -0.32 4.35
N ALA A 102 -11.99 0.92 4.39
CA ALA A 102 -13.36 1.28 4.03
C ALA A 102 -13.38 2.47 3.06
N PHE A 103 -14.30 2.43 2.09
CA PHE A 103 -14.45 3.48 1.08
C PHE A 103 -14.73 4.86 1.69
N ALA A 104 -15.61 4.91 2.70
CA ALA A 104 -15.96 6.17 3.37
C ALA A 104 -14.74 6.85 4.04
N ASP A 105 -13.82 6.09 4.57
CA ASP A 105 -12.59 6.63 5.19
C ASP A 105 -11.63 7.16 4.13
N ALA A 106 -11.51 6.47 3.01
CA ALA A 106 -10.73 6.95 1.87
C ALA A 106 -11.27 8.27 1.32
N GLN A 107 -12.60 8.36 1.13
CA GLN A 107 -13.25 9.59 0.65
C GLN A 107 -13.05 10.75 1.62
N ARG A 108 -13.25 10.52 2.92
CA ARG A 108 -13.03 11.51 3.96
C ARG A 108 -11.60 12.06 3.97
N LEU A 109 -10.61 11.17 3.80
CA LEU A 109 -9.19 11.55 3.71
C LEU A 109 -8.94 12.47 2.50
N LEU A 110 -9.44 12.09 1.32
CA LEU A 110 -9.26 12.87 0.10
C LEU A 110 -9.94 14.23 0.16
N ASP A 111 -11.16 14.28 0.70
CA ASP A 111 -11.92 15.52 0.88
C ASP A 111 -11.20 16.48 1.86
N ALA A 112 -10.69 15.95 2.98
CA ALA A 112 -9.92 16.71 3.96
C ALA A 112 -8.64 17.30 3.36
N ALA A 113 -7.91 16.50 2.57
CA ALA A 113 -6.70 16.95 1.89
C ALA A 113 -7.02 18.04 0.86
N ALA A 114 -8.05 17.85 0.05
CA ALA A 114 -8.49 18.82 -0.96
C ALA A 114 -8.89 20.16 -0.31
N ALA A 115 -9.63 20.13 0.80
CA ALA A 115 -10.05 21.33 1.54
C ALA A 115 -8.87 22.16 2.05
N LYS A 116 -7.72 21.53 2.31
CA LYS A 116 -6.49 22.19 2.79
C LYS A 116 -5.45 22.44 1.68
N GLY A 117 -5.74 22.06 0.42
CA GLY A 117 -4.78 22.15 -0.68
C GLY A 117 -3.58 21.21 -0.53
N LEU A 118 -3.73 20.14 0.26
CA LEU A 118 -2.69 19.16 0.51
C LEU A 118 -2.78 18.00 -0.50
N ARG A 119 -1.66 17.35 -0.73
CA ARG A 119 -1.56 16.20 -1.65
C ARG A 119 -1.54 14.90 -0.89
N VAL A 120 -2.23 13.90 -1.44
CA VAL A 120 -2.20 12.51 -0.98
C VAL A 120 -1.75 11.63 -2.13
N GLY A 121 -0.66 10.89 -1.91
CA GLY A 121 -0.19 9.83 -2.78
C GLY A 121 -0.32 8.48 -2.05
N ILE A 122 -0.65 7.44 -2.80
CA ILE A 122 -0.80 6.09 -2.26
C ILE A 122 0.01 5.11 -3.10
N ALA A 123 0.75 4.22 -2.43
CA ALA A 123 1.30 3.04 -3.08
C ALA A 123 0.15 2.18 -3.70
N PRO A 124 0.41 1.37 -4.74
CA PRO A 124 1.72 0.91 -5.17
C PRO A 124 2.41 1.90 -6.12
N ASP A 125 3.70 2.01 -5.97
CA ASP A 125 4.57 2.78 -6.87
C ASP A 125 4.84 2.05 -8.20
N THR A 126 4.64 0.73 -8.26
CA THR A 126 4.96 -0.13 -9.40
C THR A 126 4.31 0.31 -10.71
N VAL A 127 3.12 0.95 -10.65
CA VAL A 127 2.48 1.52 -11.85
C VAL A 127 3.35 2.64 -12.48
N LEU A 128 4.18 3.32 -11.69
CA LEU A 128 5.12 4.35 -12.14
C LEU A 128 6.43 3.76 -12.65
N GLY A 129 6.68 2.49 -12.38
CA GLY A 129 7.88 1.78 -12.78
C GLY A 129 8.02 1.64 -14.30
N GLN A 130 9.27 1.56 -14.77
CA GLN A 130 9.62 1.57 -16.19
C GLN A 130 8.85 0.52 -17.02
N GLY A 131 8.64 -0.69 -16.48
CA GLY A 131 7.94 -1.77 -17.19
C GLY A 131 6.49 -1.41 -17.49
N VAL A 132 5.72 -1.05 -16.46
CA VAL A 132 4.31 -0.68 -16.60
C VAL A 132 4.17 0.59 -17.46
N GLN A 133 5.00 1.61 -17.24
CA GLN A 133 4.97 2.84 -18.03
C GLN A 133 5.30 2.59 -19.50
N SER A 134 6.21 1.66 -19.83
CA SER A 134 6.52 1.28 -21.21
C SER A 134 5.35 0.54 -21.87
N ALA A 135 4.72 -0.39 -21.15
CA ALA A 135 3.51 -1.07 -21.63
C ALA A 135 2.35 -0.08 -21.88
N LEU A 136 2.13 0.86 -20.95
CA LEU A 136 1.10 1.89 -21.11
C LEU A 136 1.38 2.81 -22.31
N ARG A 137 2.66 3.15 -22.59
CA ARG A 137 3.02 3.93 -23.80
C ARG A 137 2.71 3.14 -25.07
N ALA A 138 3.08 1.86 -25.16
CA ALA A 138 2.80 1.01 -26.31
C ALA A 138 1.29 0.86 -26.56
N ILE A 139 0.50 0.71 -25.50
CA ILE A 139 -0.97 0.65 -25.61
C ILE A 139 -1.52 1.99 -26.13
N ARG A 140 -1.09 3.11 -25.54
CA ARG A 140 -1.58 4.46 -25.89
C ARG A 140 -1.16 4.92 -27.29
N SER A 141 0.00 4.46 -27.78
CA SER A 141 0.46 4.71 -29.15
C SER A 141 -0.28 3.85 -30.21
N GLY A 142 -1.10 2.90 -29.78
CA GLY A 142 -1.88 2.05 -30.68
C GLY A 142 -1.14 0.84 -31.22
N GLU A 143 0.03 0.49 -30.72
CA GLU A 143 0.84 -0.64 -31.20
C GLU A 143 0.10 -1.98 -31.16
N ILE A 144 -0.80 -2.15 -30.17
CA ILE A 144 -1.64 -3.37 -30.07
C ILE A 144 -3.09 -3.13 -30.50
N GLY A 145 -3.39 -1.96 -31.10
CA GLY A 145 -4.75 -1.53 -31.35
C GLY A 145 -5.52 -1.19 -30.07
N ARG A 146 -6.84 -1.16 -30.17
CA ARG A 146 -7.71 -0.92 -29.00
C ARG A 146 -7.73 -2.14 -28.09
N PRO A 147 -7.32 -2.05 -26.82
CA PRO A 147 -7.47 -3.15 -25.88
C PRO A 147 -8.95 -3.43 -25.61
N ILE A 148 -9.35 -4.69 -25.69
CA ILE A 148 -10.75 -5.14 -25.48
C ILE A 148 -10.88 -6.02 -24.24
N ALA A 149 -9.80 -6.67 -23.83
CA ALA A 149 -9.79 -7.55 -22.66
C ALA A 149 -8.42 -7.59 -22.01
N ALA A 150 -8.43 -7.90 -20.70
CA ALA A 150 -7.24 -8.23 -19.93
C ALA A 150 -7.50 -9.43 -19.02
N HIS A 151 -6.43 -10.15 -18.71
CA HIS A 151 -6.45 -11.19 -17.71
C HIS A 151 -5.32 -10.97 -16.70
N THR A 152 -5.63 -11.02 -15.42
CA THR A 152 -4.64 -10.87 -14.36
C THR A 152 -4.72 -12.03 -13.37
N ALA A 153 -3.59 -12.50 -12.90
CA ALA A 153 -3.51 -13.56 -11.91
C ALA A 153 -2.41 -13.24 -10.90
N MET A 154 -2.79 -13.11 -9.64
CA MET A 154 -1.88 -13.12 -8.50
C MET A 154 -2.17 -14.38 -7.70
N MET A 155 -1.23 -15.29 -7.69
CA MET A 155 -1.37 -16.59 -7.04
C MET A 155 -0.11 -16.90 -6.24
N SER A 156 -0.27 -17.25 -4.97
CA SER A 156 0.82 -17.60 -4.07
C SER A 156 0.36 -18.58 -3.00
N LEU A 157 1.30 -19.09 -2.22
CA LEU A 157 1.03 -19.93 -1.04
C LEU A 157 0.43 -19.13 0.14
N GLY A 158 0.53 -17.79 0.11
CA GLY A 158 0.08 -16.90 1.17
C GLY A 158 1.17 -16.43 2.13
N PRO A 159 0.90 -15.32 2.86
CA PRO A 159 1.87 -14.69 3.75
C PRO A 159 2.18 -15.53 5.00
N ASP A 160 1.35 -16.49 5.37
CA ASP A 160 1.59 -17.43 6.47
C ASP A 160 2.84 -18.30 6.26
N LYS A 161 3.31 -18.40 5.03
CA LYS A 161 4.51 -19.20 4.69
C LYS A 161 5.84 -18.49 4.97
N TRP A 162 5.83 -17.15 5.04
CA TRP A 162 7.06 -16.36 5.16
C TRP A 162 7.02 -15.27 6.23
N HIS A 163 5.83 -14.76 6.58
CA HIS A 163 5.69 -13.69 7.56
C HIS A 163 5.64 -14.26 8.99
N PRO A 164 6.42 -13.72 9.96
CA PRO A 164 6.45 -14.25 11.33
C PRO A 164 5.18 -13.97 12.14
N ASN A 165 4.38 -12.98 11.74
CA ASN A 165 3.11 -12.60 12.36
C ASN A 165 2.05 -12.38 11.26
N PRO A 166 1.54 -13.44 10.59
CA PRO A 166 0.72 -13.30 9.39
C PRO A 166 -0.76 -12.97 9.66
N GLU A 167 -1.23 -13.03 10.89
CA GLU A 167 -2.66 -12.97 11.25
C GLU A 167 -3.38 -11.76 10.67
N PHE A 168 -2.74 -10.57 10.68
CA PHE A 168 -3.37 -9.35 10.20
C PHE A 168 -3.71 -9.38 8.69
N PHE A 169 -3.03 -10.22 7.91
CA PHE A 169 -3.38 -10.43 6.50
C PHE A 169 -4.70 -11.19 6.31
N PHE A 170 -5.15 -11.93 7.33
CA PHE A 170 -6.33 -12.81 7.27
C PHE A 170 -7.53 -12.25 8.05
N GLN A 171 -7.49 -10.98 8.43
CA GLN A 171 -8.53 -10.27 9.16
C GLN A 171 -9.39 -9.40 8.22
N PRO A 172 -10.61 -8.99 8.63
CA PRO A 172 -11.40 -8.00 7.90
C PRO A 172 -10.59 -6.73 7.58
N GLY A 173 -10.70 -6.28 6.34
CA GLY A 173 -9.88 -5.17 5.82
C GLY A 173 -8.53 -5.57 5.24
N ALA A 174 -8.26 -6.88 5.13
CA ALA A 174 -7.08 -7.44 4.49
C ALA A 174 -7.46 -8.47 3.42
N GLY A 175 -6.59 -9.44 3.14
CA GLY A 175 -6.81 -10.47 2.14
C GLY A 175 -6.09 -10.20 0.81
N PRO A 176 -6.05 -11.19 -0.09
CA PRO A 176 -5.27 -11.11 -1.32
C PRO A 176 -5.69 -9.95 -2.25
N VAL A 177 -6.96 -9.52 -2.18
CA VAL A 177 -7.45 -8.39 -2.97
C VAL A 177 -6.95 -7.06 -2.42
N LEU A 178 -7.03 -6.82 -1.10
CA LEU A 178 -6.58 -5.56 -0.51
C LEU A 178 -5.05 -5.48 -0.39
N ASP A 179 -4.39 -6.62 -0.26
CA ASP A 179 -2.93 -6.66 -0.23
C ASP A 179 -2.29 -6.51 -1.62
N MET A 180 -2.76 -7.30 -2.59
CA MET A 180 -2.13 -7.38 -3.92
C MET A 180 -2.97 -6.76 -5.05
N GLY A 181 -4.28 -6.66 -4.86
CA GLY A 181 -5.19 -6.08 -5.87
C GLY A 181 -4.79 -4.68 -6.32
N PRO A 182 -4.33 -3.76 -5.44
CA PRO A 182 -3.92 -2.42 -5.85
C PRO A 182 -2.90 -2.40 -6.99
N TYR A 183 -1.96 -3.34 -7.04
CA TYR A 183 -0.95 -3.44 -8.11
C TYR A 183 -1.58 -3.71 -9.49
N TYR A 184 -2.52 -4.64 -9.52
CA TYR A 184 -3.18 -5.10 -10.75
C TYR A 184 -4.32 -4.16 -11.16
N LEU A 185 -5.18 -3.80 -10.20
CA LEU A 185 -6.35 -2.95 -10.46
C LEU A 185 -5.95 -1.55 -10.90
N THR A 186 -4.90 -0.96 -10.30
CA THR A 186 -4.37 0.34 -10.73
C THR A 186 -3.85 0.26 -12.17
N THR A 187 -3.18 -0.83 -12.55
CA THR A 187 -2.74 -1.04 -13.93
C THR A 187 -3.92 -1.16 -14.89
N LEU A 188 -4.95 -1.94 -14.53
CA LEU A 188 -6.16 -2.09 -15.35
C LEU A 188 -6.89 -0.76 -15.54
N VAL A 189 -7.03 0.04 -14.50
CA VAL A 189 -7.64 1.39 -14.57
C VAL A 189 -6.81 2.33 -15.46
N ASN A 190 -5.49 2.23 -15.44
CA ASN A 190 -4.63 3.00 -16.35
C ASN A 190 -4.77 2.60 -17.82
N VAL A 191 -5.17 1.35 -18.10
CA VAL A 191 -5.41 0.83 -19.48
C VAL A 191 -6.82 1.15 -19.96
N PHE A 192 -7.84 0.89 -19.13
CA PHE A 192 -9.25 0.88 -19.55
C PHE A 192 -10.09 2.05 -19.01
N GLY A 193 -9.57 2.81 -18.01
CA GLY A 193 -10.34 3.85 -17.33
C GLY A 193 -11.19 3.33 -16.17
N SER A 194 -12.26 4.07 -15.86
CA SER A 194 -13.14 3.78 -14.73
C SER A 194 -13.87 2.45 -14.86
N VAL A 195 -14.03 1.76 -13.73
CA VAL A 195 -14.80 0.52 -13.63
C VAL A 195 -16.29 0.84 -13.54
N ALA A 196 -17.09 0.29 -14.45
CA ALA A 196 -18.54 0.44 -14.48
C ALA A 196 -19.26 -0.62 -13.63
N ARG A 197 -18.80 -1.87 -13.69
CA ARG A 197 -19.42 -3.00 -12.97
C ARG A 197 -18.39 -4.01 -12.51
N VAL A 198 -18.69 -4.67 -11.38
CA VAL A 198 -17.89 -5.76 -10.83
C VAL A 198 -18.80 -6.94 -10.52
N SER A 199 -18.32 -8.15 -10.84
CA SER A 199 -18.88 -9.41 -10.35
C SER A 199 -17.75 -10.25 -9.78
N ALA A 200 -17.87 -10.67 -8.52
CA ALA A 200 -16.81 -11.39 -7.84
C ALA A 200 -17.33 -12.49 -6.92
N PHE A 201 -16.54 -13.53 -6.77
CA PHE A 201 -16.74 -14.61 -5.80
C PHE A 201 -15.47 -14.78 -4.97
N GLY A 202 -15.66 -14.92 -3.66
CA GLY A 202 -14.57 -15.19 -2.73
C GLY A 202 -14.86 -16.40 -1.86
N LEU A 203 -13.81 -17.15 -1.55
CA LEU A 203 -13.88 -18.29 -0.62
C LEU A 203 -12.56 -18.42 0.16
N ALA A 204 -12.62 -19.13 1.29
CA ALA A 204 -11.45 -19.61 2.00
C ALA A 204 -11.45 -21.14 1.99
N SER A 205 -10.29 -21.77 1.80
CA SER A 205 -10.17 -23.24 1.78
C SER A 205 -10.29 -23.87 3.15
N ALA A 206 -9.92 -23.10 4.20
CA ALA A 206 -9.96 -23.57 5.58
C ALA A 206 -10.31 -22.42 6.55
N PRO A 207 -10.92 -22.70 7.71
CA PRO A 207 -11.23 -21.70 8.73
C PRO A 207 -10.00 -21.23 9.51
N THR A 208 -8.89 -21.98 9.45
CA THR A 208 -7.61 -21.68 10.13
C THR A 208 -6.44 -21.90 9.21
N ARG A 209 -5.33 -21.20 9.48
CA ARG A 209 -4.01 -21.45 8.91
C ARG A 209 -2.96 -21.49 10.01
N THR A 210 -1.79 -22.02 9.68
CA THR A 210 -0.66 -22.18 10.61
C THR A 210 0.47 -21.26 10.22
N VAL A 211 1.06 -20.57 11.18
CA VAL A 211 2.29 -19.80 11.00
C VAL A 211 3.45 -20.75 10.66
N VAL A 212 4.15 -20.50 9.55
CA VAL A 212 5.25 -21.37 9.11
C VAL A 212 6.62 -20.78 9.46
N ALA A 213 6.74 -19.45 9.52
CA ALA A 213 8.01 -18.78 9.74
C ALA A 213 8.10 -18.07 11.10
N GLY A 214 9.33 -17.95 11.61
CA GLY A 214 9.63 -17.18 12.81
C GLY A 214 9.35 -17.90 14.13
N PRO A 215 9.41 -17.17 15.27
CA PRO A 215 9.29 -17.75 16.62
C PRO A 215 7.95 -18.40 16.91
N ARG A 216 6.90 -18.01 16.18
CA ARG A 216 5.53 -18.52 16.34
C ARG A 216 5.19 -19.66 15.38
N ALA A 217 6.19 -20.24 14.71
CA ALA A 217 5.98 -21.36 13.79
C ALA A 217 5.26 -22.53 14.48
N GLY A 218 4.20 -23.03 13.85
CA GLY A 218 3.34 -24.09 14.39
C GLY A 218 2.08 -23.58 15.10
N GLU A 219 1.93 -22.28 15.35
CA GLU A 219 0.71 -21.72 15.93
C GLU A 219 -0.40 -21.57 14.87
N ASP A 220 -1.61 -22.00 15.21
CA ASP A 220 -2.79 -21.82 14.37
C ASP A 220 -3.44 -20.46 14.63
N PHE A 221 -4.02 -19.87 13.57
CA PHE A 221 -4.77 -18.61 13.65
C PHE A 221 -6.02 -18.65 12.76
N PRO A 222 -7.09 -17.88 13.08
CA PRO A 222 -8.32 -17.89 12.32
C PRO A 222 -8.20 -17.14 10.98
N VAL A 223 -8.87 -17.66 9.95
CA VAL A 223 -9.06 -17.02 8.65
C VAL A 223 -10.47 -16.42 8.61
N LEU A 224 -10.56 -15.10 8.58
CA LEU A 224 -11.83 -14.36 8.67
C LEU A 224 -12.22 -13.67 7.35
N ILE A 225 -11.47 -13.91 6.27
CA ILE A 225 -11.66 -13.30 4.96
C ILE A 225 -11.49 -14.35 3.85
N PRO A 226 -12.01 -14.10 2.63
CA PRO A 226 -11.69 -14.93 1.48
C PRO A 226 -10.18 -14.91 1.17
N THR A 227 -9.60 -16.07 1.00
CA THR A 227 -8.20 -16.27 0.62
C THR A 227 -8.01 -16.55 -0.87
N HIS A 228 -9.13 -16.76 -1.57
CA HIS A 228 -9.20 -16.85 -3.02
C HIS A 228 -10.37 -16.02 -3.53
N VAL A 229 -10.13 -15.16 -4.51
CA VAL A 229 -11.14 -14.31 -5.13
C VAL A 229 -10.97 -14.34 -6.65
N ASN A 230 -12.08 -14.63 -7.35
CA ASN A 230 -12.24 -14.41 -8.79
C ASN A 230 -13.11 -13.17 -9.00
N ALA A 231 -12.66 -12.24 -9.84
CA ALA A 231 -13.39 -11.01 -10.15
C ALA A 231 -13.40 -10.73 -11.65
N ASN A 232 -14.56 -10.30 -12.17
CA ASN A 232 -14.69 -9.76 -13.51
C ASN A 232 -15.07 -8.28 -13.40
N LEU A 233 -14.39 -7.43 -14.17
CA LEU A 233 -14.62 -6.00 -14.24
C LEU A 233 -15.04 -5.61 -15.64
N GLU A 234 -16.03 -4.75 -15.76
CA GLU A 234 -16.41 -4.04 -16.98
C GLU A 234 -16.05 -2.56 -16.84
N PHE A 235 -15.49 -1.96 -17.88
CA PHE A 235 -15.03 -0.57 -17.86
C PHE A 235 -15.95 0.35 -18.65
N GLU A 236 -16.12 1.60 -18.19
CA GLU A 236 -17.02 2.60 -18.80
C GLU A 236 -16.68 2.88 -20.27
N ALA A 237 -15.40 2.99 -20.60
CA ALA A 237 -14.94 3.21 -21.98
C ALA A 237 -15.01 1.95 -22.87
N GLY A 238 -15.54 0.85 -22.34
CA GLY A 238 -15.57 -0.46 -22.98
C GLY A 238 -14.31 -1.27 -22.68
N GLY A 239 -14.46 -2.59 -22.81
CA GLY A 239 -13.46 -3.58 -22.42
C GLY A 239 -13.83 -4.25 -21.09
N ALA A 240 -13.21 -5.39 -20.83
CA ALA A 240 -13.43 -6.17 -19.63
C ALA A 240 -12.14 -6.81 -19.12
N SER A 241 -12.08 -7.14 -17.84
CA SER A 241 -11.01 -7.96 -17.30
C SER A 241 -11.53 -9.10 -16.45
N SER A 242 -10.73 -10.17 -16.39
CA SER A 242 -10.88 -11.27 -15.45
C SER A 242 -9.64 -11.32 -14.56
N SER A 243 -9.84 -11.35 -13.25
CA SER A 243 -8.77 -11.25 -12.25
C SER A 243 -8.88 -12.36 -11.22
N ILE A 244 -7.75 -12.95 -10.87
CA ILE A 244 -7.63 -13.94 -9.80
C ILE A 244 -6.66 -13.39 -8.77
N PHE A 245 -7.09 -13.38 -7.51
CA PHE A 245 -6.25 -13.08 -6.34
C PHE A 245 -6.34 -14.24 -5.36
N SER A 246 -5.25 -14.96 -5.16
CA SER A 246 -5.28 -16.22 -4.43
C SER A 246 -4.03 -16.46 -3.58
N TRP A 247 -4.26 -16.86 -2.34
CA TRP A 247 -3.27 -17.44 -1.44
C TRP A 247 -3.45 -18.97 -1.30
N GLU A 248 -4.17 -19.57 -2.24
CA GLU A 248 -4.47 -21.01 -2.28
C GLU A 248 -3.70 -21.75 -3.39
N SER A 249 -2.69 -21.11 -3.97
CA SER A 249 -1.87 -21.76 -4.99
C SER A 249 -0.91 -22.76 -4.35
N PRO A 250 -0.80 -23.99 -4.89
CA PRO A 250 0.23 -24.93 -4.47
C PRO A 250 1.61 -24.61 -5.06
N LEU A 251 1.66 -23.64 -5.97
CA LEU A 251 2.90 -23.20 -6.62
C LEU A 251 3.52 -22.04 -5.81
N PRO A 252 4.83 -22.06 -5.61
CA PRO A 252 5.54 -20.99 -4.92
C PRO A 252 5.54 -19.68 -5.73
#